data_da509031e5c6db3305a5cbd47158e476
#
_entry.id   da509031e5c6db3305a5cbd47158e476
#
_cell.length_a   1.000
_cell.length_b   1.000
_cell.length_c   1.000
_cell.angle_alpha   90.00
_cell.angle_beta   90.00
_cell.angle_gamma   90.00
#
_symmetry.space_group_name_H-M   'P 1'
#
loop_
_entity.id
_entity.type
_entity.pdbx_description
1 polymer ?
#
loop_
_entity_poly.entity_id
_entity_poly.type
_entity_poly.pdbx_seq_one_letter_code
_entity_poly.pdbx_strand_id
1 'polypeptide(L)'
;MKRKFLSILLTLAMALTLLPTAAMAEEETSDGAELAELFTEAKAGAADSGDVTVTLEKDYDLTGYSWTSLTVDGYHGAGIVTVEGKNHTITGLNAPLFAGGFAGTSGIVVKNLTLTNVTINDSTSKQGIGAFINNVDSMPKIELDNCHLTNSAITSTGGARVGGLIGWTSGYNNPNDGPVDTYITVKNCSVENTEITAKGSVGGIIGHAGCNPATFLTFTDNTVTDCKLNSTDDGGWRVGVVVGTANVGEISIADTTESNNTLTQADKKLLRASLICTAALFPAQLASW
;
A
#
# COMPACT_ATOMS: atom_id res chain seq x y z
N MET A 1 -66.90 30.00 -22.63
CA MET A 1 -65.43 29.94 -22.59
C MET A 1 -64.86 29.36 -21.30
N LYS A 2 -65.40 29.65 -20.12
CA LYS A 2 -64.86 29.17 -18.82
C LYS A 2 -64.84 27.64 -18.61
N ARG A 3 -65.78 26.86 -19.19
CA ARG A 3 -65.84 25.40 -19.04
C ARG A 3 -64.80 24.61 -19.88
N LYS A 4 -64.36 25.17 -21.01
CA LYS A 4 -63.34 24.53 -21.84
C LYS A 4 -61.93 24.68 -21.26
N PHE A 5 -61.66 25.79 -20.57
CA PHE A 5 -60.38 26.00 -19.90
C PHE A 5 -60.21 25.07 -18.68
N LEU A 6 -61.27 24.78 -17.97
CA LEU A 6 -61.22 23.89 -16.81
C LEU A 6 -60.92 22.43 -17.21
N SER A 7 -61.49 21.98 -18.35
CA SER A 7 -61.24 20.64 -18.88
C SER A 7 -59.81 20.46 -19.39
N ILE A 8 -59.21 21.44 -20.00
CA ILE A 8 -57.81 21.41 -20.47
C ILE A 8 -56.83 21.42 -19.30
N LEU A 9 -57.13 22.17 -18.25
CA LEU A 9 -56.31 22.23 -17.05
C LEU A 9 -56.33 20.90 -16.28
N LEU A 10 -57.49 20.23 -16.20
CA LEU A 10 -57.65 18.94 -15.54
C LEU A 10 -56.94 17.80 -16.31
N THR A 11 -56.99 17.80 -17.65
CA THR A 11 -56.27 16.82 -18.47
C THR A 11 -54.77 17.04 -18.44
N LEU A 12 -54.30 18.26 -18.33
CA LEU A 12 -52.86 18.54 -18.18
C LEU A 12 -52.36 18.11 -16.80
N ALA A 13 -53.17 18.34 -15.75
CA ALA A 13 -52.82 17.87 -14.38
C ALA A 13 -52.78 16.34 -14.29
N MET A 14 -53.73 15.61 -14.94
CA MET A 14 -53.70 14.14 -14.99
C MET A 14 -52.57 13.59 -15.86
N ALA A 15 -52.16 14.27 -16.93
CA ALA A 15 -51.03 13.85 -17.73
C ALA A 15 -49.69 14.01 -17.00
N LEU A 16 -49.56 15.00 -16.10
CA LEU A 16 -48.39 15.18 -15.28
C LEU A 16 -48.25 14.10 -14.14
N THR A 17 -49.39 13.56 -13.69
CA THR A 17 -49.39 12.52 -12.65
C THR A 17 -49.18 11.10 -13.22
N LEU A 18 -49.25 10.95 -14.56
CA LEU A 18 -49.01 9.70 -15.28
C LEU A 18 -47.64 9.64 -15.95
N LEU A 19 -46.83 10.66 -15.83
CA LEU A 19 -45.41 10.48 -16.11
C LEU A 19 -44.92 9.46 -15.11
N PRO A 20 -44.37 8.28 -15.54
CA PRO A 20 -43.63 7.46 -14.64
C PRO A 20 -42.56 8.42 -14.07
N THR A 21 -42.60 8.64 -12.77
CA THR A 21 -41.38 9.00 -12.08
C THR A 21 -40.45 7.85 -12.41
N ALA A 22 -39.67 8.01 -13.51
CA ALA A 22 -38.42 7.30 -13.56
C ALA A 22 -37.76 7.73 -12.26
N ALA A 23 -37.87 6.86 -11.25
CA ALA A 23 -36.92 6.88 -10.19
C ALA A 23 -35.59 6.91 -10.91
N MET A 24 -34.92 8.05 -10.91
CA MET A 24 -33.52 8.06 -11.17
C MET A 24 -33.00 7.09 -10.10
N ALA A 25 -32.81 5.84 -10.47
CA ALA A 25 -31.98 4.97 -9.71
C ALA A 25 -30.67 5.79 -9.64
N GLU A 26 -30.37 6.35 -8.48
CA GLU A 26 -29.01 6.76 -8.21
C GLU A 26 -28.22 5.52 -8.60
N GLU A 27 -27.41 5.63 -9.61
CA GLU A 27 -26.48 4.58 -9.98
C GLU A 27 -25.62 4.42 -8.72
N GLU A 28 -25.88 3.36 -7.93
CA GLU A 28 -25.06 3.06 -6.76
C GLU A 28 -23.63 2.92 -7.29
N THR A 29 -22.84 3.94 -7.06
CA THR A 29 -21.40 3.88 -7.36
C THR A 29 -20.82 2.73 -6.53
N SER A 30 -20.07 1.85 -7.17
CA SER A 30 -19.42 0.77 -6.42
C SER A 30 -18.47 1.36 -5.39
N ASP A 31 -18.29 0.69 -4.26
CA ASP A 31 -17.33 1.09 -3.21
C ASP A 31 -15.95 1.37 -3.77
N GLY A 32 -15.51 0.62 -4.78
CA GLY A 32 -14.22 0.86 -5.44
C GLY A 32 -14.17 2.15 -6.24
N ALA A 33 -15.26 2.54 -6.90
CA ALA A 33 -15.34 3.80 -7.62
C ALA A 33 -15.39 4.99 -6.64
N GLU A 34 -16.18 4.86 -5.57
CA GLU A 34 -16.27 5.87 -4.51
C GLU A 34 -14.91 6.09 -3.83
N LEU A 35 -14.22 5.00 -3.48
CA LEU A 35 -12.88 5.10 -2.89
C LEU A 35 -11.89 5.78 -3.84
N ALA A 36 -11.91 5.44 -5.13
CA ALA A 36 -11.05 6.07 -6.14
C ALA A 36 -11.33 7.57 -6.30
N GLU A 37 -12.61 7.95 -6.24
CA GLU A 37 -13.03 9.36 -6.29
C GLU A 37 -12.55 10.13 -5.08
N LEU A 38 -12.70 9.58 -3.87
CA LEU A 38 -12.23 10.18 -2.62
C LEU A 38 -10.73 10.55 -2.69
N PHE A 39 -9.90 9.66 -3.23
CA PHE A 39 -8.48 9.95 -3.44
C PHE A 39 -8.24 10.98 -4.55
N THR A 40 -9.04 10.96 -5.60
CA THR A 40 -8.93 11.92 -6.70
C THR A 40 -9.28 13.33 -6.25
N GLU A 41 -10.34 13.48 -5.47
CA GLU A 41 -10.75 14.75 -4.88
C GLU A 41 -9.72 15.30 -3.90
N ALA A 42 -9.17 14.45 -3.05
CA ALA A 42 -8.11 14.84 -2.13
C ALA A 42 -6.86 15.33 -2.88
N LYS A 43 -6.51 14.65 -3.98
CA LYS A 43 -5.41 15.07 -4.86
C LYS A 43 -5.69 16.42 -5.51
N ALA A 44 -6.90 16.64 -6.02
CA ALA A 44 -7.30 17.90 -6.65
C ALA A 44 -7.31 19.07 -5.65
N GLY A 45 -7.74 18.82 -4.42
CA GLY A 45 -7.75 19.82 -3.34
C GLY A 45 -6.35 20.23 -2.87
N ALA A 46 -5.35 19.39 -3.11
CA ALA A 46 -3.96 19.63 -2.72
C ALA A 46 -3.12 20.40 -3.77
N ALA A 47 -3.75 20.96 -4.75
CA ALA A 47 -3.20 21.30 -6.08
C ALA A 47 -1.84 22.04 -6.09
N ASP A 48 -1.38 22.71 -5.05
CA ASP A 48 -0.16 23.51 -5.20
C ASP A 48 0.85 23.51 -4.05
N SER A 49 0.57 22.93 -2.92
CA SER A 49 1.56 22.72 -1.83
C SER A 49 0.87 22.42 -0.51
N GLY A 50 1.21 21.35 0.12
CA GLY A 50 0.76 21.06 1.49
C GLY A 50 0.46 19.60 1.75
N ASP A 51 0.20 19.30 3.01
CA ASP A 51 -0.19 17.98 3.45
C ASP A 51 -1.63 17.67 3.00
N VAL A 52 -1.86 16.43 2.58
CA VAL A 52 -3.17 15.93 2.17
C VAL A 52 -3.59 14.82 3.12
N THR A 53 -4.83 14.87 3.60
CA THR A 53 -5.39 13.78 4.39
C THR A 53 -6.65 13.25 3.72
N VAL A 54 -6.63 11.96 3.42
CA VAL A 54 -7.79 11.19 2.99
C VAL A 54 -8.31 10.44 4.20
N THR A 55 -9.57 10.65 4.55
CA THR A 55 -10.19 9.99 5.71
C THR A 55 -11.26 9.04 5.21
N LEU A 56 -11.18 7.78 5.61
CA LEU A 56 -12.22 6.79 5.32
C LEU A 56 -13.34 6.93 6.36
N GLU A 57 -14.59 6.93 5.90
CA GLU A 57 -15.75 7.11 6.77
C GLU A 57 -16.59 5.82 6.90
N LYS A 58 -16.21 4.77 6.14
CA LYS A 58 -16.87 3.46 6.15
C LYS A 58 -15.89 2.37 5.69
N ASP A 59 -16.33 1.14 5.78
CA ASP A 59 -15.68 0.01 5.12
C ASP A 59 -15.97 0.04 3.61
N TYR A 60 -15.02 -0.45 2.80
CA TYR A 60 -15.12 -0.54 1.34
C TYR A 60 -14.94 -1.98 0.87
N ASP A 61 -15.89 -2.50 0.10
CA ASP A 61 -15.78 -3.82 -0.54
C ASP A 61 -15.45 -3.67 -2.03
N LEU A 62 -14.21 -3.96 -2.38
CA LEU A 62 -13.70 -3.92 -3.74
C LEU A 62 -13.73 -5.29 -4.42
N THR A 63 -14.46 -6.25 -3.89
CA THR A 63 -14.58 -7.58 -4.49
C THR A 63 -15.14 -7.48 -5.91
N GLY A 64 -14.34 -7.93 -6.90
CA GLY A 64 -14.70 -7.83 -8.32
C GLY A 64 -14.45 -6.47 -8.98
N TYR A 65 -14.03 -5.47 -8.23
CA TYR A 65 -13.61 -4.19 -8.78
C TYR A 65 -12.12 -4.24 -9.18
N SER A 66 -11.79 -3.71 -10.36
CA SER A 66 -10.40 -3.61 -10.80
C SER A 66 -9.75 -2.36 -10.22
N TRP A 67 -9.08 -2.52 -9.09
CA TRP A 67 -8.38 -1.42 -8.46
C TRP A 67 -7.15 -1.00 -9.26
N THR A 68 -7.02 0.30 -9.49
CA THR A 68 -5.80 0.90 -10.02
C THR A 68 -5.04 1.53 -8.88
N SER A 69 -3.85 1.02 -8.60
CA SER A 69 -3.01 1.55 -7.52
C SER A 69 -2.79 3.05 -7.65
N LEU A 70 -2.92 3.74 -6.54
CA LEU A 70 -2.75 5.19 -6.49
C LEU A 70 -1.28 5.56 -6.69
N THR A 71 -1.04 6.58 -7.48
CA THR A 71 0.29 7.18 -7.58
C THR A 71 0.33 8.45 -6.75
N VAL A 72 1.39 8.62 -5.97
CA VAL A 72 1.63 9.89 -5.25
C VAL A 72 2.32 10.93 -6.15
N ASP A 73 2.69 10.54 -7.37
CA ASP A 73 3.15 11.47 -8.40
C ASP A 73 2.07 12.50 -8.69
N GLY A 74 2.44 13.77 -8.63
CA GLY A 74 1.52 14.87 -8.90
C GLY A 74 0.72 15.36 -7.70
N TYR A 75 1.01 14.89 -6.48
CA TYR A 75 0.81 15.70 -5.30
C TYR A 75 1.96 16.73 -5.30
N HIS A 76 1.74 17.83 -5.98
CA HIS A 76 2.78 18.83 -6.20
C HIS A 76 3.14 19.55 -4.90
N GLY A 77 4.42 19.58 -4.62
CA GLY A 77 4.96 20.24 -3.45
C GLY A 77 5.44 19.28 -2.36
N ALA A 78 6.02 19.79 -1.33
CA ALA A 78 6.69 19.03 -0.28
C ALA A 78 5.74 18.39 0.76
N GLY A 79 4.48 18.14 0.43
CA GLY A 79 3.46 17.66 1.36
C GLY A 79 3.52 16.16 1.66
N ILE A 80 2.93 15.77 2.77
CA ILE A 80 2.72 14.39 3.17
C ILE A 80 1.30 13.96 2.78
N VAL A 81 1.18 12.80 2.12
CA VAL A 81 -0.11 12.16 1.88
C VAL A 81 -0.44 11.25 3.06
N THR A 82 -1.48 11.57 3.79
CA THR A 82 -1.96 10.77 4.93
C THR A 82 -3.26 10.07 4.55
N VAL A 83 -3.34 8.77 4.81
CA VAL A 83 -4.60 8.02 4.80
C VAL A 83 -4.97 7.70 6.25
N GLU A 84 -6.07 8.24 6.72
CA GLU A 84 -6.66 7.95 8.01
C GLU A 84 -7.83 6.98 7.83
N GLY A 85 -7.59 5.72 8.16
CA GLY A 85 -8.56 4.63 7.97
C GLY A 85 -9.64 4.57 9.04
N LYS A 86 -9.51 5.25 10.18
CA LYS A 86 -10.46 5.21 11.32
C LYS A 86 -10.85 3.78 11.76
N ASN A 87 -9.96 2.83 11.60
CA ASN A 87 -10.16 1.39 11.79
C ASN A 87 -11.16 0.74 10.81
N HIS A 88 -11.43 1.40 9.69
CA HIS A 88 -12.20 0.80 8.61
C HIS A 88 -11.39 -0.23 7.83
N THR A 89 -12.12 -1.05 7.08
CA THR A 89 -11.57 -2.14 6.29
C THR A 89 -11.78 -1.91 4.79
N ILE A 90 -10.74 -2.16 4.01
CA ILE A 90 -10.85 -2.31 2.55
C ILE A 90 -10.71 -3.80 2.24
N THR A 91 -11.72 -4.37 1.59
CA THR A 91 -11.78 -5.80 1.24
C THR A 91 -11.56 -6.00 -0.25
N GLY A 92 -10.84 -7.06 -0.63
CA GLY A 92 -10.83 -7.56 -2.00
C GLY A 92 -9.96 -6.78 -2.99
N LEU A 93 -8.97 -6.00 -2.53
CA LEU A 93 -7.99 -5.36 -3.42
C LEU A 93 -7.28 -6.40 -4.30
N ASN A 94 -7.16 -6.10 -5.59
CA ASN A 94 -6.42 -6.92 -6.56
C ASN A 94 -5.15 -6.26 -7.09
N ALA A 95 -4.81 -5.10 -6.56
CA ALA A 95 -3.56 -4.39 -6.76
C ALA A 95 -3.19 -3.65 -5.47
N PRO A 96 -1.93 -3.23 -5.28
CA PRO A 96 -1.52 -2.44 -4.13
C PRO A 96 -2.35 -1.16 -3.96
N LEU A 97 -2.52 -0.71 -2.71
CA LEU A 97 -3.20 0.56 -2.48
C LEU A 97 -2.42 1.71 -3.15
N PHE A 98 -1.10 1.76 -2.95
CA PHE A 98 -0.21 2.72 -3.59
C PHE A 98 0.80 2.04 -4.53
N ALA A 99 0.90 2.52 -5.75
CA ALA A 99 1.89 2.04 -6.72
C ALA A 99 3.31 2.45 -6.38
N GLY A 100 3.46 3.50 -5.63
CA GLY A 100 4.71 4.19 -5.36
C GLY A 100 4.70 5.57 -5.99
N GLY A 101 5.68 6.39 -5.64
CA GLY A 101 5.81 7.72 -6.16
C GLY A 101 7.25 8.20 -6.04
N PHE A 102 7.69 9.01 -6.95
CA PHE A 102 9.09 9.32 -7.09
C PHE A 102 9.41 10.79 -6.84
N ALA A 103 8.65 11.72 -7.20
CA ALA A 103 9.05 13.11 -7.15
C ALA A 103 7.96 14.01 -6.58
N GLY A 104 8.32 14.86 -5.65
CA GLY A 104 7.49 15.95 -5.20
C GLY A 104 6.64 15.68 -3.96
N THR A 105 6.70 14.48 -3.38
CA THR A 105 6.00 14.17 -2.13
C THR A 105 7.00 13.89 -1.02
N SER A 106 6.84 14.52 0.13
CA SER A 106 7.71 14.34 1.29
C SER A 106 7.44 13.04 2.06
N GLY A 107 6.27 12.44 1.88
CA GLY A 107 5.99 11.18 2.55
C GLY A 107 4.60 10.60 2.31
N ILE A 108 4.47 9.32 2.67
CA ILE A 108 3.21 8.59 2.79
C ILE A 108 3.04 8.17 4.25
N VAL A 109 1.88 8.44 4.80
CA VAL A 109 1.47 8.00 6.14
C VAL A 109 0.14 7.29 6.01
N VAL A 110 0.05 6.03 6.46
CA VAL A 110 -1.22 5.29 6.53
C VAL A 110 -1.46 4.91 7.97
N LYS A 111 -2.66 5.17 8.46
CA LYS A 111 -3.03 4.91 9.85
C LYS A 111 -4.38 4.21 9.96
N ASN A 112 -4.50 3.34 10.96
CA ASN A 112 -5.77 2.77 11.39
C ASN A 112 -6.55 2.12 10.24
N LEU A 113 -5.90 1.31 9.42
CA LEU A 113 -6.50 0.72 8.22
C LEU A 113 -6.25 -0.78 8.15
N THR A 114 -7.31 -1.55 7.90
CA THR A 114 -7.23 -2.98 7.62
C THR A 114 -7.43 -3.25 6.12
N LEU A 115 -6.54 -4.03 5.53
CA LEU A 115 -6.73 -4.65 4.22
C LEU A 115 -6.99 -6.13 4.43
N THR A 116 -8.06 -6.66 3.85
CA THR A 116 -8.42 -8.08 3.97
C THR A 116 -8.78 -8.68 2.63
N ASN A 117 -8.59 -10.00 2.50
CA ASN A 117 -8.88 -10.73 1.26
C ASN A 117 -8.22 -10.10 0.01
N VAL A 118 -7.04 -9.52 0.20
CA VAL A 118 -6.25 -8.96 -0.90
C VAL A 118 -5.73 -10.11 -1.76
N THR A 119 -5.89 -10.01 -3.07
CA THR A 119 -5.37 -11.01 -4.02
C THR A 119 -4.61 -10.32 -5.14
N ILE A 120 -3.29 -10.21 -5.00
CA ILE A 120 -2.42 -9.58 -5.99
C ILE A 120 -1.66 -10.65 -6.77
N ASN A 121 -1.85 -10.68 -8.09
CA ASN A 121 -1.12 -11.56 -9.00
C ASN A 121 -0.38 -10.70 -10.02
N ASP A 122 0.94 -10.65 -9.92
CA ASP A 122 1.77 -9.89 -10.85
C ASP A 122 2.78 -10.78 -11.57
N SER A 123 2.93 -10.55 -12.86
CA SER A 123 3.89 -11.28 -13.71
C SER A 123 4.95 -10.37 -14.35
N THR A 124 4.82 -9.08 -14.17
CA THR A 124 5.58 -8.07 -14.95
C THR A 124 6.53 -7.25 -14.11
N SER A 125 6.18 -6.97 -12.87
CA SER A 125 7.00 -6.13 -12.00
C SER A 125 8.34 -6.79 -11.67
N LYS A 126 9.38 -5.99 -11.68
CA LYS A 126 10.74 -6.37 -11.25
C LYS A 126 11.21 -5.54 -10.04
N GLN A 127 10.38 -4.64 -9.56
CA GLN A 127 10.71 -3.77 -8.45
C GLN A 127 10.12 -4.33 -7.14
N GLY A 128 9.04 -3.76 -6.65
CA GLY A 128 8.42 -4.17 -5.40
C GLY A 128 6.92 -4.38 -5.52
N ILE A 129 6.37 -5.22 -4.66
CA ILE A 129 4.92 -5.41 -4.50
C ILE A 129 4.63 -5.57 -3.02
N GLY A 130 3.74 -4.74 -2.50
CA GLY A 130 3.19 -4.83 -1.15
C GLY A 130 1.73 -4.43 -1.16
N ALA A 131 0.93 -4.91 -0.21
CA ALA A 131 -0.51 -4.61 -0.22
C ALA A 131 -0.80 -3.12 -0.04
N PHE A 132 -0.07 -2.44 0.84
CA PHE A 132 -0.21 -1.00 1.04
C PHE A 132 0.63 -0.20 0.05
N ILE A 133 1.90 -0.53 -0.11
CA ILE A 133 2.84 0.27 -0.90
C ILE A 133 3.70 -0.67 -1.76
N ASN A 134 3.70 -0.42 -3.05
CA ASN A 134 4.49 -1.21 -4.01
C ASN A 134 5.97 -0.92 -3.91
N ASN A 135 6.33 0.26 -4.33
CA ASN A 135 7.70 0.70 -4.49
C ASN A 135 7.83 2.15 -4.06
N VAL A 136 8.81 2.43 -3.25
CA VAL A 136 9.08 3.79 -2.79
C VAL A 136 10.54 4.11 -3.01
N ASP A 137 10.79 5.07 -3.89
CA ASP A 137 12.10 5.66 -4.09
C ASP A 137 12.05 7.12 -3.64
N SER A 138 13.11 7.57 -3.00
CA SER A 138 13.36 9.00 -2.72
C SER A 138 12.32 9.70 -1.86
N MET A 139 11.63 8.97 -1.02
CA MET A 139 10.63 9.54 -0.16
C MET A 139 11.18 9.70 1.27
N PRO A 140 11.29 10.91 1.80
CA PRO A 140 11.87 11.13 3.12
C PRO A 140 11.15 10.42 4.25
N LYS A 141 9.82 10.26 4.15
CA LYS A 141 9.01 9.67 5.21
C LYS A 141 8.03 8.62 4.69
N ILE A 142 8.06 7.44 5.30
CA ILE A 142 7.04 6.40 5.14
C ILE A 142 6.64 5.93 6.53
N GLU A 143 5.35 5.98 6.83
CA GLU A 143 4.83 5.53 8.12
C GLU A 143 3.59 4.68 7.92
N LEU A 144 3.61 3.47 8.47
CA LEU A 144 2.42 2.64 8.67
C LEU A 144 2.21 2.50 10.18
N ASP A 145 1.05 2.91 10.67
CA ASP A 145 0.68 2.87 12.08
C ASP A 145 -0.69 2.23 12.26
N ASN A 146 -0.76 1.15 13.02
CA ASN A 146 -1.99 0.39 13.23
C ASN A 146 -2.63 -0.03 11.89
N CYS A 147 -1.80 -0.63 11.01
CA CYS A 147 -2.20 -1.12 9.70
C CYS A 147 -2.15 -2.65 9.67
N HIS A 148 -3.20 -3.29 9.17
CA HIS A 148 -3.32 -4.73 9.22
C HIS A 148 -3.57 -5.33 7.82
N LEU A 149 -2.90 -6.44 7.53
CA LEU A 149 -3.15 -7.25 6.35
C LEU A 149 -3.56 -8.64 6.79
N THR A 150 -4.74 -9.10 6.38
CA THR A 150 -5.27 -10.39 6.81
C THR A 150 -5.84 -11.21 5.65
N ASN A 151 -5.81 -12.55 5.77
CA ASN A 151 -6.49 -13.47 4.85
C ASN A 151 -6.16 -13.22 3.37
N SER A 152 -4.91 -12.96 3.05
CA SER A 152 -4.51 -12.41 1.76
C SER A 152 -3.50 -13.29 1.00
N ALA A 153 -3.37 -13.07 -0.29
CA ALA A 153 -2.40 -13.73 -1.14
C ALA A 153 -1.72 -12.72 -2.09
N ILE A 154 -0.39 -12.70 -2.08
CA ILE A 154 0.41 -11.84 -2.96
C ILE A 154 1.40 -12.72 -3.72
N THR A 155 1.27 -12.77 -5.03
CA THR A 155 2.13 -13.59 -5.90
C THR A 155 2.80 -12.73 -6.96
N SER A 156 4.12 -12.85 -7.10
CA SER A 156 4.86 -12.26 -8.20
C SER A 156 5.75 -13.28 -8.90
N THR A 157 5.55 -13.44 -10.20
CA THR A 157 6.41 -14.25 -11.08
C THR A 157 7.36 -13.42 -11.93
N GLY A 158 7.23 -12.09 -11.89
CA GLY A 158 8.05 -11.14 -12.64
C GLY A 158 9.48 -10.92 -12.11
N GLY A 159 9.75 -11.34 -10.88
CA GLY A 159 11.03 -11.12 -10.18
C GLY A 159 11.00 -9.94 -9.19
N ALA A 160 9.82 -9.47 -8.83
CA ALA A 160 9.66 -8.43 -7.81
C ALA A 160 10.08 -8.91 -6.41
N ARG A 161 10.39 -7.95 -5.54
CA ARG A 161 10.58 -8.15 -4.11
C ARG A 161 9.22 -7.93 -3.46
N VAL A 162 8.76 -8.88 -2.69
CA VAL A 162 7.38 -8.87 -2.21
C VAL A 162 7.36 -8.82 -0.69
N GLY A 163 6.65 -7.84 -0.15
CA GLY A 163 6.33 -7.74 1.27
C GLY A 163 4.83 -7.75 1.51
N GLY A 164 4.41 -8.15 2.68
CA GLY A 164 2.99 -8.09 3.04
C GLY A 164 2.48 -6.66 3.00
N LEU A 165 3.19 -5.72 3.60
CA LEU A 165 2.80 -4.32 3.65
C LEU A 165 3.50 -3.46 2.59
N ILE A 166 4.82 -3.57 2.47
CA ILE A 166 5.65 -2.74 1.58
C ILE A 166 6.53 -3.66 0.72
N GLY A 167 6.52 -3.44 -0.59
CA GLY A 167 7.28 -4.26 -1.51
C GLY A 167 8.77 -3.93 -1.50
N TRP A 168 9.12 -2.75 -1.96
CA TRP A 168 10.50 -2.30 -2.06
C TRP A 168 10.63 -0.83 -1.70
N THR A 169 11.68 -0.54 -0.95
CA THR A 169 12.07 0.84 -0.66
C THR A 169 13.53 1.03 -1.01
N SER A 170 13.86 2.07 -1.71
CA SER A 170 15.23 2.50 -1.92
C SER A 170 15.39 3.96 -1.56
N GLY A 171 16.51 4.30 -0.95
CA GLY A 171 16.92 5.67 -0.82
C GLY A 171 17.46 6.16 -2.16
N TYR A 172 17.20 7.38 -2.50
CA TYR A 172 17.59 8.00 -3.76
C TYR A 172 18.88 8.82 -3.63
N ASN A 173 19.72 8.70 -4.63
CA ASN A 173 20.73 9.69 -4.89
C ASN A 173 20.17 10.70 -5.89
N ASN A 174 19.71 11.84 -5.41
CA ASN A 174 19.46 12.94 -6.32
C ASN A 174 20.83 13.38 -6.88
N PRO A 175 21.05 13.30 -8.19
CA PRO A 175 22.34 13.69 -8.77
C PRO A 175 22.71 15.16 -8.54
N ASN A 176 21.74 16.00 -8.14
CA ASN A 176 21.94 17.42 -7.89
C ASN A 176 22.05 17.76 -6.40
N ASP A 177 21.40 17.00 -5.51
CA ASP A 177 21.25 17.35 -4.08
C ASP A 177 21.86 16.31 -3.14
N GLY A 178 22.39 15.20 -3.67
CA GLY A 178 22.96 14.12 -2.86
C GLY A 178 21.91 13.12 -2.31
N PRO A 179 22.31 12.25 -1.39
CA PRO A 179 21.42 11.25 -0.82
C PRO A 179 20.35 11.89 0.06
N VAL A 180 19.10 11.49 -0.12
CA VAL A 180 17.98 11.89 0.74
C VAL A 180 17.80 10.81 1.80
N ASP A 181 17.83 11.20 3.07
CA ASP A 181 17.51 10.31 4.17
C ASP A 181 16.06 9.84 4.07
N THR A 182 15.86 8.53 4.11
CA THR A 182 14.55 7.90 4.05
C THR A 182 14.25 7.21 5.38
N TYR A 183 13.24 7.67 6.06
CA TYR A 183 12.78 7.11 7.34
C TYR A 183 11.52 6.28 7.13
N ILE A 184 11.61 4.98 7.42
CA ILE A 184 10.50 4.05 7.29
C ILE A 184 10.14 3.54 8.67
N THR A 185 8.94 3.87 9.12
CA THR A 185 8.40 3.45 10.42
C THR A 185 7.19 2.56 10.21
N VAL A 186 7.25 1.37 10.77
CA VAL A 186 6.12 0.44 10.83
C VAL A 186 5.87 0.11 12.28
N LYS A 187 4.71 0.48 12.80
CA LYS A 187 4.37 0.30 14.22
C LYS A 187 2.92 -0.15 14.41
N ASN A 188 2.69 -0.97 15.42
CA ASN A 188 1.37 -1.52 15.74
C ASN A 188 0.70 -2.25 14.57
N CYS A 189 1.49 -2.76 13.61
CA CYS A 189 0.97 -3.38 12.39
C CYS A 189 0.96 -4.90 12.48
N SER A 190 0.08 -5.54 11.71
CA SER A 190 0.08 -7.00 11.59
C SER A 190 -0.02 -7.50 10.16
N VAL A 191 0.55 -8.69 9.93
CA VAL A 191 0.34 -9.51 8.74
C VAL A 191 -0.05 -10.90 9.22
N GLU A 192 -1.27 -11.31 8.92
CA GLU A 192 -1.87 -12.52 9.46
C GLU A 192 -2.49 -13.38 8.37
N ASN A 193 -2.37 -14.71 8.49
CA ASN A 193 -2.97 -15.67 7.57
C ASN A 193 -2.79 -15.27 6.10
N THR A 194 -1.55 -14.93 5.73
CA THR A 194 -1.24 -14.38 4.39
C THR A 194 -0.19 -15.23 3.69
N GLU A 195 -0.42 -15.52 2.42
CA GLU A 195 0.53 -16.23 1.56
C GLU A 195 1.25 -15.24 0.63
N ILE A 196 2.58 -15.23 0.70
CA ILE A 196 3.44 -14.36 -0.12
C ILE A 196 4.40 -15.22 -0.91
N THR A 197 4.32 -15.17 -2.24
CA THR A 197 5.18 -15.93 -3.15
C THR A 197 5.82 -15.01 -4.18
N ALA A 198 7.15 -15.08 -4.31
CA ALA A 198 7.88 -14.29 -5.29
C ALA A 198 9.11 -15.01 -5.86
N LYS A 199 9.60 -14.56 -7.01
CA LYS A 199 10.94 -14.90 -7.49
C LYS A 199 12.04 -14.08 -6.82
N GLY A 200 11.72 -12.92 -6.24
CA GLY A 200 12.64 -12.05 -5.53
C GLY A 200 12.69 -12.33 -4.03
N SER A 201 13.12 -11.32 -3.27
CA SER A 201 13.07 -11.36 -1.81
C SER A 201 11.63 -11.34 -1.31
N VAL A 202 11.37 -12.08 -0.25
CA VAL A 202 10.07 -12.13 0.40
C VAL A 202 10.20 -11.72 1.87
N GLY A 203 9.38 -10.78 2.30
CA GLY A 203 9.26 -10.38 3.70
C GLY A 203 7.82 -10.37 4.17
N GLY A 204 7.58 -10.71 5.42
CA GLY A 204 6.24 -10.59 5.99
C GLY A 204 5.77 -9.14 5.99
N ILE A 205 6.64 -8.20 6.32
CA ILE A 205 6.34 -6.77 6.32
C ILE A 205 6.93 -6.08 5.09
N ILE A 206 8.26 -6.12 4.89
CA ILE A 206 8.96 -5.47 3.76
C ILE A 206 9.69 -6.51 2.93
N GLY A 207 9.46 -6.54 1.61
CA GLY A 207 10.15 -7.46 0.71
C GLY A 207 11.64 -7.15 0.58
N HIS A 208 11.98 -5.90 0.31
CA HIS A 208 13.36 -5.43 0.21
C HIS A 208 13.47 -3.98 0.66
N ALA A 209 14.38 -3.71 1.55
CA ALA A 209 14.70 -2.36 1.97
C ALA A 209 16.13 -2.00 1.59
N GLY A 210 16.30 -0.87 0.94
CA GLY A 210 17.60 -0.27 0.73
C GLY A 210 18.22 -0.55 -0.63
N CYS A 211 19.32 -0.05 -0.77
CA CYS A 211 20.48 0.09 -1.59
C CYS A 211 21.16 1.43 -1.25
N ASN A 212 20.75 2.07 -0.14
CA ASN A 212 21.28 3.37 0.26
C ASN A 212 21.52 3.39 1.78
N PRO A 213 22.73 3.74 2.23
CA PRO A 213 23.04 3.90 3.65
C PRO A 213 22.21 5.00 4.34
N ALA A 214 21.55 5.88 3.60
CA ALA A 214 20.64 6.88 4.11
C ALA A 214 19.19 6.37 4.35
N THR A 215 18.97 5.07 4.38
CA THR A 215 17.68 4.47 4.72
C THR A 215 17.70 3.95 6.15
N PHE A 216 16.69 4.35 6.94
CA PHE A 216 16.54 4.00 8.35
C PHE A 216 15.19 3.29 8.56
N LEU A 217 15.24 2.08 9.11
CA LEU A 217 14.04 1.27 9.36
C LEU A 217 13.75 1.21 10.86
N THR A 218 12.51 1.46 11.23
CA THR A 218 12.04 1.28 12.61
C THR A 218 10.78 0.42 12.62
N PHE A 219 10.84 -0.69 13.35
CA PHE A 219 9.71 -1.60 13.58
C PHE A 219 9.43 -1.66 15.08
N THR A 220 8.19 -1.41 15.48
CA THR A 220 7.78 -1.44 16.88
C THR A 220 6.39 -2.04 17.02
N ASP A 221 6.19 -2.96 17.97
CA ASP A 221 4.91 -3.58 18.30
C ASP A 221 4.19 -4.20 17.08
N ASN A 222 4.95 -4.87 16.20
CA ASN A 222 4.36 -5.51 15.03
C ASN A 222 4.18 -7.02 15.23
N THR A 223 3.29 -7.63 14.46
CA THR A 223 3.05 -9.08 14.50
C THR A 223 3.01 -9.68 13.09
N VAL A 224 3.68 -10.82 12.89
CA VAL A 224 3.59 -11.62 11.67
C VAL A 224 3.22 -13.04 12.07
N THR A 225 2.03 -13.50 11.71
CA THR A 225 1.47 -14.75 12.24
C THR A 225 0.75 -15.56 11.16
N ASP A 226 0.90 -16.88 11.22
CA ASP A 226 0.22 -17.84 10.32
C ASP A 226 0.48 -17.58 8.83
N CYS A 227 1.63 -17.01 8.49
CA CYS A 227 1.98 -16.64 7.12
C CYS A 227 2.80 -17.73 6.41
N LYS A 228 2.61 -17.82 5.09
CA LYS A 228 3.47 -18.62 4.21
C LYS A 228 4.31 -17.67 3.35
N LEU A 229 5.61 -17.66 3.57
CA LEU A 229 6.57 -16.79 2.91
C LEU A 229 7.47 -17.62 2.00
N ASN A 230 7.35 -17.47 0.69
CA ASN A 230 7.98 -18.34 -0.29
C ASN A 230 8.77 -17.57 -1.37
N SER A 231 10.08 -17.78 -1.43
CA SER A 231 10.91 -17.34 -2.56
C SER A 231 11.21 -18.53 -3.48
N THR A 232 10.78 -18.44 -4.71
CA THR A 232 10.89 -19.52 -5.72
C THR A 232 12.15 -19.47 -6.56
N ASP A 233 12.97 -18.43 -6.44
CA ASP A 233 14.22 -18.27 -7.18
C ASP A 233 15.41 -18.79 -6.35
N ASP A 234 16.34 -19.43 -7.01
CA ASP A 234 17.63 -19.91 -6.46
C ASP A 234 18.76 -18.86 -6.58
N GLY A 235 18.46 -17.68 -7.13
CA GLY A 235 19.40 -16.58 -7.40
C GLY A 235 19.93 -15.83 -6.17
N GLY A 236 19.79 -16.38 -4.97
CA GLY A 236 20.33 -15.76 -3.75
C GLY A 236 19.40 -14.78 -3.02
N TRP A 237 18.16 -14.70 -3.44
CA TRP A 237 17.14 -13.91 -2.76
C TRP A 237 16.77 -14.52 -1.40
N ARG A 238 16.28 -13.69 -0.49
CA ARG A 238 16.07 -14.05 0.91
C ARG A 238 14.60 -14.06 1.27
N VAL A 239 14.30 -14.90 2.27
CA VAL A 239 13.00 -14.89 2.96
C VAL A 239 13.24 -14.47 4.41
N GLY A 240 12.49 -13.49 4.89
CA GLY A 240 12.52 -13.04 6.28
C GLY A 240 11.11 -12.78 6.80
N VAL A 241 10.90 -12.99 8.09
CA VAL A 241 9.57 -12.76 8.68
C VAL A 241 9.21 -11.29 8.65
N VAL A 242 10.12 -10.40 9.00
CA VAL A 242 9.90 -8.95 8.97
C VAL A 242 10.38 -8.38 7.64
N VAL A 243 11.65 -8.55 7.30
CA VAL A 243 12.26 -7.99 6.08
C VAL A 243 12.94 -9.11 5.30
N GLY A 244 12.62 -9.26 4.02
CA GLY A 244 13.23 -10.27 3.15
C GLY A 244 14.70 -9.99 2.87
N THR A 245 15.05 -8.78 2.50
CA THR A 245 16.43 -8.31 2.31
C THR A 245 16.53 -6.85 2.74
N ALA A 246 17.58 -6.53 3.47
CA ALA A 246 17.88 -5.16 3.86
C ALA A 246 19.33 -4.81 3.56
N ASN A 247 19.53 -3.63 2.99
CA ASN A 247 20.82 -3.00 2.75
C ASN A 247 20.68 -1.50 3.04
N VAL A 248 20.68 -1.16 4.32
CA VAL A 248 20.28 0.14 4.85
C VAL A 248 21.29 0.62 5.88
N GLY A 249 21.20 1.89 6.28
CA GLY A 249 22.07 2.49 7.29
C GLY A 249 21.80 1.93 8.68
N GLU A 250 20.54 1.79 9.05
CA GLU A 250 20.14 1.31 10.37
C GLU A 250 18.83 0.54 10.33
N ILE A 251 18.71 -0.48 11.17
CA ILE A 251 17.48 -1.21 11.45
C ILE A 251 17.29 -1.30 12.94
N SER A 252 16.14 -0.80 13.42
CA SER A 252 15.69 -0.96 14.80
C SER A 252 14.44 -1.82 14.84
N ILE A 253 14.43 -2.86 15.64
CA ILE A 253 13.25 -3.73 15.85
C ILE A 253 13.03 -3.85 17.34
N ALA A 254 11.85 -3.45 17.80
CA ALA A 254 11.41 -3.59 19.17
C ALA A 254 10.01 -4.22 19.21
N ASP A 255 9.77 -5.07 20.18
CA ASP A 255 8.47 -5.68 20.52
C ASP A 255 7.71 -6.24 19.29
N THR A 256 8.47 -6.64 18.26
CA THR A 256 7.92 -7.28 17.06
C THR A 256 7.94 -8.78 17.25
N THR A 257 6.79 -9.43 17.13
CA THR A 257 6.59 -10.84 17.39
C THR A 257 6.25 -11.63 16.13
N GLU A 258 6.55 -12.93 16.17
CA GLU A 258 6.23 -13.83 15.07
C GLU A 258 5.77 -15.19 15.61
N SER A 259 4.83 -15.83 14.91
CA SER A 259 4.40 -17.19 15.26
C SER A 259 3.81 -17.94 14.08
N ASN A 260 3.96 -19.26 14.09
CA ASN A 260 3.35 -20.19 13.14
C ASN A 260 3.65 -19.91 11.65
N ASN A 261 4.73 -19.20 11.35
CA ASN A 261 5.06 -18.86 9.96
C ASN A 261 5.80 -20.01 9.28
N THR A 262 5.53 -20.22 8.01
CA THR A 262 6.26 -21.16 7.15
C THR A 262 7.11 -20.39 6.16
N LEU A 263 8.43 -20.56 6.23
CA LEU A 263 9.38 -19.93 5.33
C LEU A 263 9.93 -20.97 4.35
N THR A 264 9.83 -20.70 3.07
CA THR A 264 10.35 -21.57 2.02
C THR A 264 11.24 -20.75 1.08
N GLN A 265 12.41 -21.31 0.78
CA GLN A 265 13.35 -20.72 -0.16
C GLN A 265 13.92 -21.81 -1.07
N ALA A 266 14.01 -21.55 -2.37
CA ALA A 266 14.48 -22.54 -3.34
C ALA A 266 15.93 -22.97 -3.05
N ASP A 267 16.80 -22.05 -2.69
CA ASP A 267 18.14 -22.38 -2.16
C ASP A 267 18.12 -22.56 -0.65
N LYS A 268 17.97 -23.80 -0.22
CA LYS A 268 17.91 -24.19 1.20
C LYS A 268 19.18 -23.82 2.00
N LYS A 269 20.31 -23.56 1.34
CA LYS A 269 21.54 -23.14 2.05
C LYS A 269 21.46 -21.72 2.56
N LEU A 270 20.56 -20.92 1.99
CA LEU A 270 20.38 -19.52 2.32
C LEU A 270 19.19 -19.31 3.28
N LEU A 271 18.40 -20.35 3.53
CA LEU A 271 17.28 -20.26 4.47
C LEU A 271 17.84 -20.08 5.89
N ARG A 272 17.63 -18.93 6.44
CA ARG A 272 17.82 -18.65 7.87
C ARG A 272 16.48 -18.26 8.45
N ALA A 273 15.98 -19.03 9.38
CA ALA A 273 14.89 -18.60 10.25
C ALA A 273 15.42 -17.42 11.09
N SER A 274 15.12 -16.24 10.68
CA SER A 274 15.56 -15.01 11.32
C SER A 274 14.46 -13.97 11.19
N LEU A 275 14.20 -13.24 12.24
CA LEU A 275 13.35 -12.08 12.23
C LEU A 275 13.76 -11.12 11.09
N ILE A 276 15.06 -11.06 10.80
CA ILE A 276 15.67 -10.36 9.67
C ILE A 276 16.60 -11.32 8.94
N CYS A 277 16.39 -11.53 7.66
CA CYS A 277 17.34 -12.26 6.84
C CYS A 277 18.44 -11.30 6.37
N THR A 278 19.58 -11.36 7.03
CA THR A 278 20.85 -10.66 6.73
C THR A 278 20.73 -9.15 6.46
N ALA A 279 20.89 -8.34 7.50
CA ALA A 279 21.42 -7.00 7.34
C ALA A 279 22.89 -7.12 6.91
N ALA A 280 23.21 -6.73 5.68
CA ALA A 280 24.58 -6.37 5.35
C ALA A 280 24.80 -4.96 5.94
N LEU A 281 25.19 -4.89 7.20
CA LEU A 281 25.67 -3.64 7.77
C LEU A 281 26.93 -3.29 6.99
N PHE A 282 26.89 -2.27 6.17
CA PHE A 282 28.11 -1.62 5.71
C PHE A 282 28.74 -0.96 6.94
N PRO A 283 29.98 -1.34 7.32
CA PRO A 283 30.70 -0.54 8.30
C PRO A 283 30.80 0.88 7.70
N ALA A 284 30.38 1.86 8.48
CA ALA A 284 30.62 3.25 8.14
C ALA A 284 32.11 3.38 7.83
N GLN A 285 32.46 3.52 6.55
CA GLN A 285 33.81 3.94 6.22
C GLN A 285 33.93 5.37 6.73
N LEU A 286 34.62 5.52 7.83
CA LEU A 286 35.20 6.79 8.25
C LEU A 286 35.99 7.33 7.06
N ALA A 287 35.37 8.17 6.27
CA ALA A 287 36.07 9.01 5.34
C ALA A 287 36.78 10.09 6.14
N SER A 288 37.98 9.75 6.56
CA SER A 288 38.98 10.76 6.86
C SER A 288 39.51 11.27 5.52
N TRP A 289 39.10 12.43 5.14
CA TRP A 289 39.90 13.45 4.38
C TRP A 289 39.31 14.82 4.63
#